data_184847636f06003736767e28ae97822a
#
_entry.id   184847636f06003736767e28ae97822a
#
_cell.length_a   1.000
_cell.length_b   1.000
_cell.length_c   1.000
_cell.angle_alpha   90.00
_cell.angle_beta   90.00
_cell.angle_gamma   90.00
#
_symmetry.space_group_name_H-M   'P 1'
#
loop_
_entity.id
_entity.type
_entity.pdbx_description
1 polymer ?
#
loop_
_entity_poly.entity_id
_entity_poly.type
_entity_poly.pdbx_seq_one_letter_code
_entity_poly.pdbx_strand_id
1 'polypeptide(L)'
;MSSTVSESTFRSRLDRARTEMARTGVDALILSLGHDMPYLTGYLAMPLERLTMLVVPREGDASLIIPRLEAPRVTEMPSVFSLATWNETDDPVALAHKLLGSARTIAVGDQMWSRFLV
;
A
#
# COMPACT_ATOMS: atom_id res chain seq x y z
N MET A 1 -27.61 6.52 -4.02
CA MET A 1 -26.37 7.24 -3.83
C MET A 1 -25.35 6.33 -3.22
N SER A 2 -24.21 6.24 -3.80
CA SER A 2 -23.21 5.38 -3.25
C SER A 2 -22.71 5.93 -1.92
N SER A 3 -22.43 5.05 -1.01
CA SER A 3 -21.85 5.41 0.26
C SER A 3 -20.35 5.61 0.10
N THR A 4 -19.98 6.56 -0.75
CA THR A 4 -18.57 6.81 -1.01
C THR A 4 -17.88 7.27 0.26
N VAL A 5 -16.83 6.55 0.65
CA VAL A 5 -16.02 6.93 1.79
C VAL A 5 -15.16 8.11 1.39
N SER A 6 -15.13 9.15 2.20
CA SER A 6 -14.36 10.35 1.89
C SER A 6 -12.86 10.16 2.09
N GLU A 7 -12.09 11.01 1.43
CA GLU A 7 -10.63 10.99 1.57
C GLU A 7 -10.21 11.21 3.03
N SER A 8 -10.93 12.07 3.77
CA SER A 8 -10.62 12.31 5.18
C SER A 8 -10.81 11.05 6.03
N THR A 9 -11.78 10.19 5.68
CA THR A 9 -11.97 8.92 6.37
C THR A 9 -10.80 7.98 6.12
N PHE A 10 -10.33 7.89 4.88
CA PHE A 10 -9.15 7.10 4.56
C PHE A 10 -7.90 7.64 5.25
N ARG A 11 -7.77 8.96 5.32
CA ARG A 11 -6.67 9.59 6.06
C ARG A 11 -6.71 9.20 7.53
N SER A 12 -7.88 9.21 8.15
CA SER A 12 -8.04 8.81 9.55
C SER A 12 -7.66 7.34 9.77
N ARG A 13 -8.02 6.47 8.80
CA ARG A 13 -7.66 5.06 8.87
C ARG A 13 -6.15 4.88 8.80
N LEU A 14 -5.49 5.63 7.92
CA LEU A 14 -4.04 5.59 7.80
C LEU A 14 -3.38 6.06 9.09
N ASP A 15 -3.88 7.15 9.68
CA ASP A 15 -3.34 7.69 10.92
C ASP A 15 -3.46 6.68 12.07
N ARG A 16 -4.59 5.96 12.14
CA ARG A 16 -4.77 4.92 13.16
C ARG A 16 -3.80 3.75 12.94
N ALA A 17 -3.58 3.36 11.68
CA ALA A 17 -2.61 2.32 11.38
C ALA A 17 -1.22 2.74 11.84
N ARG A 18 -0.82 3.98 11.57
CA ARG A 18 0.48 4.50 11.98
C ARG A 18 0.63 4.60 13.50
N THR A 19 -0.44 4.96 14.21
CA THR A 19 -0.44 4.98 15.67
C THR A 19 -0.16 3.58 16.20
N GLU A 20 -0.82 2.56 15.63
CA GLU A 20 -0.61 1.18 16.04
C GLU A 20 0.80 0.69 15.70
N MET A 21 1.32 1.10 14.55
CA MET A 21 2.69 0.78 14.16
C MET A 21 3.69 1.33 15.18
N ALA A 22 3.49 2.58 15.58
CA ALA A 22 4.36 3.20 16.59
C ALA A 22 4.26 2.47 17.93
N ARG A 23 3.05 2.09 18.33
CA ARG A 23 2.82 1.40 19.59
C ARG A 23 3.51 0.03 19.61
N THR A 24 3.54 -0.67 18.48
CA THR A 24 4.07 -2.02 18.39
C THR A 24 5.50 -2.10 17.84
N GLY A 25 6.12 -0.96 17.53
CA GLY A 25 7.49 -0.93 17.04
C GLY A 25 7.65 -1.33 15.59
N VAL A 26 6.60 -1.19 14.78
CA VAL A 26 6.64 -1.51 13.35
C VAL A 26 7.10 -0.29 12.56
N ASP A 27 8.12 -0.45 11.73
CA ASP A 27 8.67 0.65 10.93
C ASP A 27 7.94 0.86 9.62
N ALA A 28 7.41 -0.21 9.03
CA ALA A 28 6.65 -0.12 7.79
C ALA A 28 5.61 -1.23 7.72
N LEU A 29 4.52 -0.95 7.03
CA LEU A 29 3.43 -1.89 6.79
C LEU A 29 3.33 -2.12 5.29
N ILE A 30 3.22 -3.38 4.89
CA ILE A 30 3.06 -3.76 3.50
C ILE A 30 1.76 -4.53 3.35
N LEU A 31 0.89 -4.05 2.46
CA LEU A 31 -0.39 -4.68 2.16
C LEU A 31 -0.48 -4.95 0.67
N SER A 32 -1.09 -6.06 0.30
CA SER A 32 -1.31 -6.38 -1.11
C SER A 32 -2.76 -6.82 -1.30
N LEU A 33 -3.03 -8.11 -1.31
CA LEU A 33 -4.39 -8.60 -1.45
C LEU A 33 -5.10 -8.61 -0.09
N GLY A 34 -6.41 -8.76 -0.10
CA GLY A 34 -7.19 -8.88 1.12
C GLY A 34 -7.99 -7.64 1.45
N HIS A 35 -8.55 -7.61 2.64
CA HIS A 35 -9.47 -6.55 3.05
C HIS A 35 -8.78 -5.25 3.48
N ASP A 36 -7.52 -5.34 3.89
CA ASP A 36 -6.80 -4.17 4.40
C ASP A 36 -6.47 -3.15 3.31
N MET A 37 -6.21 -3.62 2.09
CA MET A 37 -5.90 -2.73 0.97
C MET A 37 -7.07 -1.79 0.67
N PRO A 38 -8.29 -2.28 0.41
CA PRO A 38 -9.42 -1.36 0.14
C PRO A 38 -9.80 -0.54 1.37
N TYR A 39 -9.56 -1.05 2.57
CA TYR A 39 -9.83 -0.29 3.79
C TYR A 39 -8.99 0.99 3.85
N LEU A 40 -7.74 0.93 3.42
CA LEU A 40 -6.82 2.07 3.46
C LEU A 40 -6.78 2.89 2.18
N THR A 41 -7.06 2.28 1.02
CA THR A 41 -6.92 2.97 -0.27
C THR A 41 -8.21 3.10 -1.06
N GLY A 42 -9.26 2.36 -0.70
CA GLY A 42 -10.47 2.28 -1.49
C GLY A 42 -10.33 1.45 -2.75
N TYR A 43 -9.16 0.87 -3.00
CA TYR A 43 -8.89 0.08 -4.20
C TYR A 43 -8.85 -1.41 -3.86
N LEU A 44 -9.67 -2.19 -4.57
CA LEU A 44 -9.68 -3.65 -4.42
C LEU A 44 -8.74 -4.25 -5.46
N ALA A 45 -7.58 -4.70 -5.00
CA ALA A 45 -6.59 -5.30 -5.88
C ALA A 45 -7.05 -6.68 -6.33
N MET A 46 -6.89 -6.97 -7.62
CA MET A 46 -7.18 -8.29 -8.17
C MET A 46 -6.03 -9.24 -7.85
N PRO A 47 -6.31 -10.55 -7.65
CA PRO A 47 -5.27 -11.54 -7.36
C PRO A 47 -4.50 -11.93 -8.63
N LEU A 48 -3.78 -10.96 -9.19
CA LEU A 48 -3.01 -11.14 -10.42
C LEU A 48 -1.55 -11.45 -10.08
N GLU A 49 -0.82 -11.97 -11.06
CA GLU A 49 0.60 -12.24 -10.88
C GLU A 49 1.44 -10.97 -10.76
N ARG A 50 0.94 -9.86 -11.30
CA ARG A 50 1.65 -8.58 -11.23
C ARG A 50 1.47 -7.96 -9.86
N LEU A 51 2.57 -7.44 -9.32
CA LEU A 51 2.58 -6.90 -7.97
C LEU A 51 1.78 -5.62 -7.85
N THR A 52 0.84 -5.61 -6.89
CA THR A 52 0.18 -4.41 -6.40
C THR A 52 0.37 -4.42 -4.89
N MET A 53 0.95 -3.34 -4.35
CA MET A 53 1.36 -3.33 -2.95
C MET A 53 1.28 -1.91 -2.40
N LEU A 54 0.64 -1.77 -1.24
CA LEU A 54 0.69 -0.52 -0.50
C LEU A 54 1.84 -0.59 0.50
N VAL A 55 2.74 0.37 0.43
CA VAL A 55 3.84 0.51 1.38
C VAL A 55 3.54 1.70 2.28
N VAL A 56 3.40 1.45 3.57
CA VAL A 56 3.08 2.48 4.55
C VAL A 56 4.25 2.58 5.54
N PRO A 57 5.16 3.56 5.36
CA PRO A 57 6.17 3.82 6.38
C PRO A 57 5.50 4.43 7.61
N ARG A 58 6.10 4.25 8.78
CA ARG A 58 5.57 4.87 10.00
C ARG A 58 5.49 6.38 9.82
N GLU A 59 6.50 6.96 9.19
CA GLU A 59 6.54 8.40 8.89
C GLU A 59 6.85 8.56 7.41
N GLY A 60 6.31 9.60 6.80
CA GLY A 60 6.45 9.86 5.39
C GLY A 60 5.26 9.39 4.58
N ASP A 61 5.34 9.51 3.28
CA ASP A 61 4.21 9.21 2.39
C ASP A 61 4.00 7.72 2.20
N ALA A 62 2.74 7.30 2.22
CA ALA A 62 2.37 5.95 1.80
C ALA A 62 2.39 5.92 0.26
N SER A 63 2.79 4.79 -0.30
CA SER A 63 2.89 4.62 -1.75
C SER A 63 2.18 3.35 -2.18
N LEU A 64 1.33 3.46 -3.20
CA LEU A 64 0.67 2.32 -3.82
C LEU A 64 1.46 1.93 -5.06
N ILE A 65 2.18 0.82 -4.96
CA ILE A 65 2.90 0.24 -6.09
C ILE A 65 1.87 -0.51 -6.93
N ILE A 66 1.73 -0.14 -8.18
CA ILE A 66 0.69 -0.69 -9.04
C ILE A 66 1.17 -0.75 -10.49
N PRO A 67 0.82 -1.83 -11.23
CA PRO A 67 1.11 -1.87 -12.66
C PRO A 67 0.50 -0.66 -13.35
N ARG A 68 1.23 -0.08 -14.28
CA ARG A 68 0.76 1.11 -14.99
C ARG A 68 -0.61 0.91 -15.63
N LEU A 69 -0.87 -0.28 -16.16
CA LEU A 69 -2.15 -0.56 -16.81
C LEU A 69 -3.33 -0.60 -15.83
N GLU A 70 -3.06 -0.84 -14.54
CA GLU A 70 -4.10 -0.87 -13.52
C GLU A 70 -4.30 0.48 -12.83
N ALA A 71 -3.33 1.38 -12.95
CA ALA A 71 -3.37 2.68 -12.25
C ALA A 71 -4.65 3.49 -12.51
N PRO A 72 -5.22 3.52 -13.74
CA PRO A 72 -6.44 4.29 -13.97
C PRO A 72 -7.66 3.83 -13.17
N ARG A 73 -7.61 2.62 -12.61
CA ARG A 73 -8.71 2.09 -11.78
C ARG A 73 -8.72 2.66 -10.37
N VAL A 74 -7.63 3.31 -9.97
CA VAL A 74 -7.46 3.82 -8.61
C VAL A 74 -8.00 5.25 -8.54
N THR A 75 -8.83 5.51 -7.53
CA THR A 75 -9.22 6.88 -7.22
C THR A 75 -8.08 7.50 -6.41
N GLU A 76 -7.43 8.52 -6.96
CA GLU A 76 -6.30 9.13 -6.30
C GLU A 76 -6.73 9.92 -5.06
N MET A 77 -5.98 9.75 -3.99
CA MET A 77 -6.18 10.48 -2.73
C MET A 77 -4.81 10.94 -2.23
N PRO A 78 -4.30 12.07 -2.76
CA PRO A 78 -2.93 12.50 -2.48
C PRO A 78 -2.59 12.67 -1.00
N SER A 79 -3.58 12.98 -0.15
CA SER A 79 -3.33 13.11 1.28
C SER A 79 -3.21 11.75 1.98
N VAL A 80 -3.53 10.66 1.28
CA VAL A 80 -3.50 9.30 1.85
C VAL A 80 -2.33 8.51 1.28
N PHE A 81 -2.20 8.48 -0.04
CA PHE A 81 -1.12 7.74 -0.70
C PHE A 81 -0.79 8.34 -2.06
N SER A 82 0.40 8.04 -2.55
CA SER A 82 0.84 8.38 -3.89
C SER A 82 0.90 7.12 -4.74
N LEU A 83 0.71 7.25 -6.04
CA LEU A 83 0.86 6.12 -6.95
C LEU A 83 2.33 5.95 -7.33
N ALA A 84 2.82 4.72 -7.27
CA ALA A 84 4.14 4.35 -7.75
C ALA A 84 3.93 3.30 -8.83
N THR A 85 3.80 3.74 -10.08
CA THR A 85 3.50 2.84 -11.20
C THR A 85 4.75 2.16 -11.73
N TRP A 86 4.57 0.95 -12.26
CA TRP A 86 5.67 0.22 -12.89
C TRP A 86 5.22 -0.43 -14.19
N ASN A 87 6.16 -0.55 -15.13
CA ASN A 87 5.96 -1.18 -16.43
C ASN A 87 6.55 -2.59 -16.43
N GLU A 88 6.26 -3.35 -17.47
CA GLU A 88 6.76 -4.71 -17.58
C GLU A 88 8.29 -4.83 -17.56
N THR A 89 8.99 -3.76 -17.93
CA THR A 89 10.46 -3.72 -17.91
C THR A 89 11.03 -3.29 -16.55
N ASP A 90 10.17 -2.86 -15.64
CA ASP A 90 10.60 -2.40 -14.32
C ASP A 90 10.59 -3.55 -13.32
N ASP A 91 11.35 -3.40 -12.25
CA ASP A 91 11.35 -4.35 -11.15
C ASP A 91 10.55 -3.78 -9.97
N PRO A 92 9.29 -4.22 -9.79
CA PRO A 92 8.45 -3.70 -8.70
C PRO A 92 8.97 -4.09 -7.32
N VAL A 93 9.67 -5.19 -7.20
CA VAL A 93 10.25 -5.61 -5.91
C VAL A 93 11.39 -4.67 -5.53
N ALA A 94 12.21 -4.27 -6.49
CA ALA A 94 13.25 -3.27 -6.24
C ALA A 94 12.64 -1.93 -5.85
N LEU A 95 11.53 -1.55 -6.48
CA LEU A 95 10.81 -0.32 -6.12
C LEU A 95 10.30 -0.40 -4.69
N ALA A 96 9.75 -1.54 -4.27
CA ALA A 96 9.29 -1.75 -2.91
C ALA A 96 10.44 -1.62 -1.91
N HIS A 97 11.59 -2.21 -2.21
CA HIS A 97 12.78 -2.09 -1.36
C HIS A 97 13.22 -0.65 -1.21
N LYS A 98 13.19 0.10 -2.29
CA LYS A 98 13.55 1.51 -2.26
C LYS A 98 12.61 2.31 -1.36
N LEU A 99 11.30 2.04 -1.46
CA LEU A 99 10.29 2.74 -0.67
C LEU A 99 10.34 2.36 0.81
N LEU A 100 10.78 1.13 1.13
CA LEU A 100 10.95 0.70 2.51
C LEU A 100 12.14 1.37 3.18
N GLY A 101 13.14 1.77 2.40
CA GLY A 101 14.30 2.49 2.92
C GLY A 101 15.03 1.71 4.01
N SER A 102 15.16 2.32 5.19
CA SER A 102 15.89 1.73 6.32
C SER A 102 14.98 1.00 7.31
N ALA A 103 13.74 0.70 6.94
CA ALA A 103 12.82 0.00 7.82
C ALA A 103 13.39 -1.37 8.23
N ARG A 104 13.32 -1.68 9.52
CA ARG A 104 13.84 -2.94 10.06
C ARG A 104 12.73 -3.91 10.44
N THR A 105 11.65 -3.39 10.99
CA THR A 105 10.51 -4.21 11.41
C THR A 105 9.34 -3.92 10.49
N ILE A 106 8.94 -4.93 9.73
CA ILE A 106 7.92 -4.79 8.69
C ILE A 106 6.79 -5.73 8.99
N ALA A 107 5.56 -5.19 9.05
CA ALA A 107 4.36 -5.99 9.14
C ALA A 107 3.80 -6.23 7.73
N VAL A 108 3.28 -7.40 7.48
CA VAL A 108 2.75 -7.78 6.16
C VAL A 108 1.32 -8.27 6.27
N GLY A 109 0.53 -7.96 5.26
CA GLY A 109 -0.83 -8.48 5.16
C GLY A 109 -0.83 -9.98 4.87
N ASP A 110 -1.86 -10.66 5.35
CA ASP A 110 -1.94 -12.11 5.30
C ASP A 110 -1.94 -12.71 3.90
N GLN A 111 -2.45 -11.98 2.93
CA GLN A 111 -2.63 -12.52 1.58
C GLN A 111 -1.56 -12.07 0.59
N MET A 112 -0.43 -11.57 1.08
CA MET A 112 0.68 -11.27 0.21
C MET A 112 1.31 -12.57 -0.29
N TRP A 113 1.56 -12.63 -1.60
CA TRP A 113 2.20 -13.80 -2.19
C TRP A 113 3.63 -13.90 -1.68
N SER A 114 3.99 -15.05 -1.12
CA SER A 114 5.29 -15.23 -0.46
C SER A 114 6.48 -14.95 -1.38
N ARG A 115 6.34 -15.16 -2.69
CA ARG A 115 7.43 -14.89 -3.63
C ARG A 115 7.85 -13.43 -3.68
N PHE A 116 7.00 -12.52 -3.20
CA PHE A 116 7.33 -11.10 -3.16
C PHE A 116 8.05 -10.69 -1.87
N LEU A 117 8.11 -11.59 -0.89
CA LEU A 117 8.74 -11.30 0.39
C LEU A 117 10.25 -11.56 0.39
N VAL A 118 10.74 -12.22 -0.61
CA VAL A 118 12.14 -12.67 -0.68
C VAL A 118 13.03 -11.60 -1.28
#